data_b6234e1c01c152858d2764eb5ebf2b88
#
_entry.id   b6234e1c01c152858d2764eb5ebf2b88
#
_cell.length_a   1.000
_cell.length_b   1.000
_cell.length_c   1.000
_cell.angle_alpha   90.00
_cell.angle_beta   90.00
_cell.angle_gamma   90.00
#
_symmetry.space_group_name_H-M   'P 1'
#
loop_
_entity.id
_entity.type
_entity.pdbx_description
1 polymer ?
#
loop_
_entity_poly.entity_id
_entity_poly.type
_entity_poly.pdbx_seq_one_letter_code
_entity_poly.pdbx_strand_id
1 'polypeptide(L)'
;MNIVIIGQGNVATNLDYAFRKKGIACQMVSSREGLDHLPTANVYIYAVRDEALPNVVAQVVGVGKSLHLHTSGTMPITVFGDDKPHAGVFYPFQTFSKARVIEDFSTVPVFFEARGIDDISAVYSLALTITSRVYEASQHDRERLHVAGVFTNNFTNLMYTIAAELLQNTHIPFSALLPLVDETAAKIHTLPPREAQTGPARRGDENVMNHHMELLSEEQREIYRLLSEAIKKR
;
A
#
# COMPACT_ATOMS: atom_id res chain seq x y z
N MET A 1 8.59 -25.33 -0.65
CA MET A 1 8.44 -24.11 -1.47
C MET A 1 9.51 -23.14 -1.06
N ASN A 2 10.22 -22.56 -2.02
CA ASN A 2 11.20 -21.49 -1.80
C ASN A 2 10.82 -20.28 -2.65
N ILE A 3 11.10 -19.07 -2.10
CA ILE A 3 10.72 -17.79 -2.68
C ILE A 3 11.98 -16.94 -2.84
N VAL A 4 12.13 -16.29 -3.98
CA VAL A 4 13.09 -15.21 -4.18
C VAL A 4 12.32 -13.90 -4.35
N ILE A 5 12.62 -12.92 -3.49
CA ILE A 5 12.07 -11.56 -3.60
C ILE A 5 13.13 -10.67 -4.25
N ILE A 6 12.80 -10.16 -5.44
CA ILE A 6 13.65 -9.24 -6.20
C ILE A 6 13.31 -7.82 -5.78
N GLY A 7 14.19 -7.21 -5.01
CA GLY A 7 14.03 -5.91 -4.40
C GLY A 7 14.36 -5.92 -2.92
N GLN A 8 14.67 -4.74 -2.38
CA GLN A 8 15.07 -4.54 -0.98
C GLN A 8 14.32 -3.32 -0.39
N GLY A 9 13.14 -3.02 -0.94
CA GLY A 9 12.26 -1.94 -0.50
C GLY A 9 11.41 -2.29 0.71
N ASN A 10 10.49 -1.39 1.06
CA ASN A 10 9.57 -1.57 2.18
C ASN A 10 8.69 -2.82 2.01
N VAL A 11 8.13 -3.04 0.82
CA VAL A 11 7.29 -4.20 0.52
C VAL A 11 8.10 -5.49 0.62
N ALA A 12 9.29 -5.54 -0.01
CA ALA A 12 10.18 -6.70 0.02
C ALA A 12 10.52 -7.12 1.46
N THR A 13 10.93 -6.16 2.30
CA THR A 13 11.29 -6.42 3.71
C THR A 13 10.11 -6.98 4.51
N ASN A 14 8.92 -6.45 4.32
CA ASN A 14 7.74 -6.91 5.04
C ASN A 14 7.27 -8.30 4.56
N LEU A 15 7.35 -8.59 3.25
CA LEU A 15 7.05 -9.91 2.70
C LEU A 15 8.07 -10.97 3.15
N ASP A 16 9.37 -10.66 3.11
CA ASP A 16 10.42 -11.56 3.62
C ASP A 16 10.16 -11.92 5.09
N TYR A 17 9.87 -10.92 5.91
CA TYR A 17 9.52 -11.14 7.31
C TYR A 17 8.29 -12.03 7.47
N ALA A 18 7.19 -11.74 6.73
CA ALA A 18 5.95 -12.49 6.81
C ALA A 18 6.13 -13.97 6.41
N PHE A 19 6.82 -14.24 5.29
CA PHE A 19 7.07 -15.61 4.83
C PHE A 19 8.00 -16.37 5.77
N ARG A 20 9.11 -15.77 6.24
CA ARG A 20 10.02 -16.41 7.19
C ARG A 20 9.34 -16.73 8.51
N LYS A 21 8.47 -15.85 9.01
CA LYS A 21 7.68 -16.10 10.23
C LYS A 21 6.76 -17.32 10.11
N LYS A 22 6.38 -17.67 8.88
CA LYS A 22 5.60 -18.89 8.56
C LYS A 22 6.46 -20.11 8.20
N GLY A 23 7.79 -20.02 8.39
CA GLY A 23 8.72 -21.11 8.09
C GLY A 23 8.96 -21.35 6.59
N ILE A 24 8.58 -20.40 5.73
CA ILE A 24 8.81 -20.49 4.29
C ILE A 24 10.22 -19.97 3.97
N ALA A 25 11.01 -20.76 3.24
CA ALA A 25 12.32 -20.34 2.78
C ALA A 25 12.19 -19.16 1.80
N CYS A 26 12.70 -18.01 2.20
CA CYS A 26 12.63 -16.76 1.46
C CYS A 26 14.00 -16.08 1.42
N GLN A 27 14.38 -15.55 0.25
CA GLN A 27 15.62 -14.82 0.05
C GLN A 27 15.37 -13.53 -0.72
N MET A 28 15.80 -12.40 -0.16
CA MET A 28 15.81 -11.12 -0.89
C MET A 28 17.10 -10.99 -1.70
N VAL A 29 16.96 -10.52 -2.95
CA VAL A 29 18.08 -10.22 -3.85
C VAL A 29 18.01 -8.77 -4.34
N SER A 30 19.16 -8.23 -4.75
CA SER A 30 19.21 -6.90 -5.37
C SER A 30 18.42 -6.89 -6.68
N SER A 31 17.74 -5.78 -6.97
CA SER A 31 17.11 -5.54 -8.26
C SER A 31 18.00 -4.77 -9.25
N ARG A 32 19.28 -4.54 -8.89
CA ARG A 32 20.22 -3.72 -9.68
C ARG A 32 21.36 -4.51 -10.29
N GLU A 33 21.62 -5.70 -9.79
CA GLU A 33 22.75 -6.54 -10.19
C GLU A 33 22.46 -8.02 -9.95
N GLY A 34 23.10 -8.90 -10.71
CA GLY A 34 23.01 -10.36 -10.53
C GLY A 34 21.68 -10.97 -10.95
N LEU A 35 20.87 -10.28 -11.76
CA LEU A 35 19.55 -10.76 -12.17
C LEU A 35 19.60 -11.90 -13.21
N ASP A 36 20.73 -12.08 -13.85
CA ASP A 36 21.03 -13.18 -14.78
C ASP A 36 21.42 -14.49 -14.07
N HIS A 37 21.71 -14.44 -12.76
CA HIS A 37 22.15 -15.57 -11.94
C HIS A 37 21.38 -15.70 -10.64
N LEU A 38 20.04 -15.66 -10.72
CA LEU A 38 19.19 -15.78 -9.54
C LEU A 38 19.22 -17.20 -8.95
N PRO A 39 19.11 -17.33 -7.62
CA PRO A 39 18.89 -18.63 -6.97
C PRO A 39 17.62 -19.29 -7.53
N THR A 40 17.66 -20.60 -7.74
CA THR A 40 16.48 -21.37 -8.18
C THR A 40 15.38 -21.29 -7.14
N ALA A 41 14.19 -20.91 -7.56
CA ALA A 41 13.02 -20.77 -6.70
C ALA A 41 11.73 -21.28 -7.37
N ASN A 42 10.74 -21.62 -6.56
CA ASN A 42 9.39 -21.93 -7.05
C ASN A 42 8.65 -20.65 -7.45
N VAL A 43 8.92 -19.54 -6.72
CA VAL A 43 8.25 -18.26 -6.90
C VAL A 43 9.27 -17.13 -6.88
N TYR A 44 9.18 -16.24 -7.85
CA TYR A 44 9.91 -14.96 -7.90
C TYR A 44 8.93 -13.82 -7.69
N ILE A 45 9.13 -13.00 -6.64
CA ILE A 45 8.30 -11.84 -6.33
C ILE A 45 9.09 -10.57 -6.63
N TYR A 46 8.62 -9.79 -7.58
CA TYR A 46 9.21 -8.52 -8.00
C TYR A 46 8.64 -7.38 -7.16
N ALA A 47 9.35 -7.00 -6.10
CA ALA A 47 8.98 -5.93 -5.18
C ALA A 47 9.84 -4.68 -5.43
N VAL A 48 9.69 -4.11 -6.61
CA VAL A 48 10.41 -2.95 -7.13
C VAL A 48 9.45 -1.82 -7.49
N ARG A 49 9.97 -0.62 -7.77
CA ARG A 49 9.14 0.49 -8.26
C ARG A 49 8.58 0.17 -9.65
N ASP A 50 7.40 0.66 -9.95
CA ASP A 50 6.69 0.40 -11.20
C ASP A 50 7.53 0.78 -12.44
N GLU A 51 8.23 1.92 -12.40
CA GLU A 51 9.13 2.37 -13.45
C GLU A 51 10.29 1.40 -13.74
N ALA A 52 10.77 0.68 -12.72
CA ALA A 52 11.87 -0.26 -12.84
C ALA A 52 11.41 -1.67 -13.26
N LEU A 53 10.13 -1.99 -13.03
CA LEU A 53 9.60 -3.35 -13.17
C LEU A 53 9.86 -3.95 -14.56
N PRO A 54 9.56 -3.28 -15.69
CA PRO A 54 9.78 -3.85 -17.02
C PRO A 54 11.26 -4.23 -17.25
N ASN A 55 12.18 -3.35 -16.85
CA ASN A 55 13.61 -3.58 -17.02
C ASN A 55 14.12 -4.73 -16.15
N VAL A 56 13.63 -4.84 -14.91
CA VAL A 56 14.00 -5.94 -14.00
C VAL A 56 13.45 -7.27 -14.53
N VAL A 57 12.21 -7.29 -15.01
CA VAL A 57 11.59 -8.49 -15.60
C VAL A 57 12.39 -8.98 -16.83
N ALA A 58 12.82 -8.07 -17.69
CA ALA A 58 13.57 -8.41 -18.90
C ALA A 58 14.98 -9.00 -18.60
N GLN A 59 15.60 -8.61 -17.49
CA GLN A 59 16.92 -9.11 -17.08
C GLN A 59 16.86 -10.49 -16.40
N VAL A 60 15.70 -10.90 -15.88
CA VAL A 60 15.53 -12.20 -15.23
C VAL A 60 15.28 -13.26 -16.30
N VAL A 61 16.28 -14.09 -16.56
CA VAL A 61 16.25 -15.14 -17.61
C VAL A 61 16.49 -16.53 -17.02
N GLY A 62 16.16 -17.58 -17.76
CA GLY A 62 16.44 -18.97 -17.40
C GLY A 62 15.54 -19.59 -16.31
N VAL A 63 14.50 -18.93 -15.87
CA VAL A 63 13.61 -19.34 -14.76
C VAL A 63 12.14 -19.45 -15.17
N GLY A 64 11.86 -19.66 -16.45
CA GLY A 64 10.51 -19.60 -17.05
C GLY A 64 9.49 -20.64 -16.57
N LYS A 65 9.91 -21.67 -15.81
CA LYS A 65 8.98 -22.66 -15.21
C LYS A 65 8.49 -22.25 -13.82
N SER A 66 9.03 -21.19 -13.26
CA SER A 66 8.64 -20.68 -11.94
C SER A 66 7.46 -19.72 -12.05
N LEU A 67 6.76 -19.52 -10.94
CA LEU A 67 5.72 -18.51 -10.86
C LEU A 67 6.34 -17.11 -10.66
N HIS A 68 5.99 -16.17 -11.53
CA HIS A 68 6.49 -14.79 -11.49
C HIS A 68 5.38 -13.83 -11.02
N LEU A 69 5.61 -13.11 -9.93
CA LEU A 69 4.62 -12.24 -9.32
C LEU A 69 5.18 -10.83 -9.12
N HIS A 70 4.46 -9.80 -9.52
CA HIS A 70 4.81 -8.44 -9.11
C HIS A 70 3.88 -7.93 -8.00
N THR A 71 4.33 -6.91 -7.26
CA THR A 71 3.60 -6.34 -6.13
C THR A 71 2.98 -4.98 -6.40
N SER A 72 2.91 -4.56 -7.67
CA SER A 72 2.35 -3.26 -8.06
C SER A 72 0.81 -3.27 -8.05
N GLY A 73 0.22 -2.19 -7.57
CA GLY A 73 -1.22 -1.94 -7.67
C GLY A 73 -1.65 -1.45 -9.05
N THR A 74 -0.74 -0.95 -9.90
CA THR A 74 -1.08 -0.28 -11.17
C THR A 74 -0.57 -1.01 -12.41
N MET A 75 0.55 -1.74 -12.29
CA MET A 75 1.13 -2.42 -13.43
C MET A 75 0.29 -3.61 -13.91
N PRO A 76 0.20 -3.82 -15.25
CA PRO A 76 -0.51 -4.96 -15.82
C PRO A 76 0.30 -6.25 -15.69
N ILE A 77 -0.39 -7.38 -15.61
CA ILE A 77 0.23 -8.71 -15.64
C ILE A 77 1.03 -8.97 -16.93
N THR A 78 0.68 -8.29 -18.01
CA THR A 78 1.34 -8.41 -19.32
C THR A 78 2.79 -7.94 -19.32
N VAL A 79 3.26 -7.25 -18.25
CA VAL A 79 4.66 -6.87 -18.08
C VAL A 79 5.61 -8.07 -18.13
N PHE A 80 5.12 -9.27 -17.83
CA PHE A 80 5.91 -10.50 -17.84
C PHE A 80 6.18 -11.10 -19.23
N GLY A 81 5.52 -10.58 -20.29
CA GLY A 81 5.70 -11.13 -21.66
C GLY A 81 5.27 -12.60 -21.77
N ASP A 82 5.61 -13.25 -22.89
CA ASP A 82 5.29 -14.64 -23.15
C ASP A 82 6.36 -15.62 -22.65
N ASP A 83 7.57 -15.13 -22.40
CA ASP A 83 8.70 -15.91 -21.87
C ASP A 83 8.55 -16.32 -20.41
N LYS A 84 7.58 -15.73 -19.69
CA LYS A 84 7.15 -16.09 -18.34
C LYS A 84 5.68 -16.54 -18.33
N PRO A 85 5.40 -17.77 -18.78
CA PRO A 85 4.02 -18.25 -18.95
C PRO A 85 3.24 -18.33 -17.64
N HIS A 86 3.93 -18.61 -16.52
CA HIS A 86 3.35 -18.64 -15.17
C HIS A 86 3.56 -17.29 -14.50
N ALA A 87 2.54 -16.45 -14.51
CA ALA A 87 2.64 -15.09 -14.02
C ALA A 87 1.38 -14.61 -13.33
N GLY A 88 1.57 -13.66 -12.40
CA GLY A 88 0.49 -13.05 -11.66
C GLY A 88 0.88 -11.76 -10.96
N VAL A 89 -0.06 -11.26 -10.21
CA VAL A 89 0.08 -10.13 -9.29
C VAL A 89 -0.14 -10.63 -7.87
N PHE A 90 0.70 -10.18 -6.96
CA PHE A 90 0.60 -10.42 -5.53
C PHE A 90 0.71 -9.07 -4.83
N TYR A 91 -0.41 -8.37 -4.69
CA TYR A 91 -0.47 -7.00 -4.20
C TYR A 91 -0.91 -6.94 -2.73
N PRO A 92 0.04 -6.93 -1.76
CA PRO A 92 -0.29 -6.71 -0.37
C PRO A 92 -0.66 -5.23 -0.18
N PHE A 93 -1.85 -4.99 0.34
CA PHE A 93 -2.40 -3.64 0.47
C PHE A 93 -2.26 -3.12 1.89
N GLN A 94 -1.17 -2.40 2.13
CA GLN A 94 -0.86 -1.79 3.42
C GLN A 94 0.20 -0.69 3.25
N THR A 95 0.32 0.18 4.26
CA THR A 95 1.44 1.11 4.38
C THR A 95 2.65 0.40 5.00
N PHE A 96 3.67 0.14 4.17
CA PHE A 96 4.86 -0.59 4.59
C PHE A 96 6.03 0.34 4.91
N SER A 97 6.79 0.00 5.95
CA SER A 97 8.05 0.64 6.30
C SER A 97 9.09 -0.41 6.67
N LYS A 98 10.37 -0.17 6.33
CA LYS A 98 11.48 -0.99 6.83
C LYS A 98 11.75 -0.76 8.31
N ALA A 99 11.49 0.47 8.79
CA ALA A 99 11.71 0.82 10.18
C ALA A 99 10.66 0.21 11.13
N ARG A 100 9.51 -0.20 10.58
CA ARG A 100 8.42 -0.83 11.32
C ARG A 100 7.79 -1.90 10.46
N VAL A 101 8.24 -3.13 10.58
CA VAL A 101 7.62 -4.29 9.90
C VAL A 101 6.27 -4.64 10.52
N ILE A 102 5.38 -5.15 9.70
CA ILE A 102 4.07 -5.64 10.14
C ILE A 102 4.26 -7.00 10.82
N GLU A 103 4.14 -7.04 12.14
CA GLU A 103 4.35 -8.26 12.92
C GLU A 103 3.25 -9.30 12.70
N ASP A 104 1.99 -8.87 12.61
CA ASP A 104 0.85 -9.72 12.28
C ASP A 104 0.35 -9.41 10.86
N PHE A 105 0.82 -10.21 9.90
CA PHE A 105 0.42 -10.09 8.50
C PHE A 105 -0.98 -10.67 8.24
N SER A 106 -1.60 -11.38 9.18
CA SER A 106 -2.90 -12.03 9.02
C SER A 106 -4.05 -11.05 8.69
N THR A 107 -3.89 -9.79 9.08
CA THR A 107 -4.86 -8.71 8.82
C THR A 107 -4.62 -7.93 7.54
N VAL A 108 -3.48 -8.15 6.87
CA VAL A 108 -3.12 -7.45 5.63
C VAL A 108 -3.85 -8.07 4.44
N PRO A 109 -4.70 -7.32 3.73
CA PRO A 109 -5.31 -7.83 2.51
C PRO A 109 -4.26 -8.05 1.42
N VAL A 110 -4.38 -9.17 0.70
CA VAL A 110 -3.61 -9.43 -0.52
C VAL A 110 -4.59 -9.51 -1.68
N PHE A 111 -4.41 -8.63 -2.65
CA PHE A 111 -5.14 -8.63 -3.92
C PHE A 111 -4.30 -9.32 -4.98
N PHE A 112 -4.90 -10.22 -5.75
CA PHE A 112 -4.15 -10.98 -6.74
C PHE A 112 -4.86 -11.07 -8.09
N GLU A 113 -4.08 -11.31 -9.11
CA GLU A 113 -4.48 -11.66 -10.48
C GLU A 113 -3.51 -12.70 -11.01
N ALA A 114 -3.95 -13.63 -11.86
CA ALA A 114 -3.06 -14.62 -12.48
C ALA A 114 -3.54 -15.02 -13.87
N ARG A 115 -2.63 -15.58 -14.71
CA ARG A 115 -2.91 -15.87 -16.12
C ARG A 115 -3.82 -17.07 -16.32
N GLY A 116 -3.63 -18.13 -15.57
CA GLY A 116 -4.33 -19.40 -15.75
C GLY A 116 -4.87 -19.96 -14.45
N ILE A 117 -5.72 -20.97 -14.54
CA ILE A 117 -6.39 -21.57 -13.37
C ILE A 117 -5.40 -22.17 -12.36
N ASP A 118 -4.31 -22.75 -12.86
CA ASP A 118 -3.25 -23.31 -12.01
C ASP A 118 -2.48 -22.20 -11.30
N ASP A 119 -2.20 -21.09 -11.99
CA ASP A 119 -1.54 -19.92 -11.42
C ASP A 119 -2.44 -19.23 -10.39
N ILE A 120 -3.76 -19.10 -10.66
CA ILE A 120 -4.76 -18.61 -9.69
C ILE A 120 -4.68 -19.40 -8.40
N SER A 121 -4.72 -20.74 -8.52
CA SER A 121 -4.65 -21.63 -7.36
C SER A 121 -3.34 -21.50 -6.59
N ALA A 122 -2.22 -21.35 -7.32
CA ALA A 122 -0.88 -21.20 -6.73
C ALA A 122 -0.73 -19.85 -5.99
N VAL A 123 -1.15 -18.74 -6.61
CA VAL A 123 -1.08 -17.40 -5.99
C VAL A 123 -2.00 -17.30 -4.78
N TYR A 124 -3.23 -17.82 -4.89
CA TYR A 124 -4.18 -17.86 -3.78
C TYR A 124 -3.63 -18.66 -2.60
N SER A 125 -3.11 -19.86 -2.86
CA SER A 125 -2.50 -20.71 -1.83
C SER A 125 -1.28 -20.05 -1.17
N LEU A 126 -0.44 -19.37 -1.97
CA LEU A 126 0.69 -18.60 -1.47
C LEU A 126 0.22 -17.48 -0.52
N ALA A 127 -0.78 -16.72 -0.91
CA ALA A 127 -1.32 -15.63 -0.10
C ALA A 127 -1.90 -16.14 1.24
N LEU A 128 -2.61 -17.25 1.22
CA LEU A 128 -3.17 -17.88 2.42
C LEU A 128 -2.12 -18.33 3.45
N THR A 129 -0.85 -18.46 3.04
CA THR A 129 0.22 -18.78 4.02
C THR A 129 0.48 -17.65 5.00
N ILE A 130 0.23 -16.40 4.62
CA ILE A 130 0.55 -15.21 5.43
C ILE A 130 -0.67 -14.41 5.87
N THR A 131 -1.81 -14.51 5.16
CA THR A 131 -3.05 -13.79 5.50
C THR A 131 -4.29 -14.61 5.20
N SER A 132 -5.39 -14.34 5.93
CA SER A 132 -6.72 -14.88 5.60
C SER A 132 -7.54 -13.95 4.69
N ARG A 133 -7.03 -12.76 4.38
CA ARG A 133 -7.72 -11.73 3.59
C ARG A 133 -7.20 -11.72 2.16
N VAL A 134 -7.67 -12.66 1.34
CA VAL A 134 -7.21 -12.84 -0.05
C VAL A 134 -8.36 -12.56 -1.00
N TYR A 135 -8.13 -11.69 -1.96
CA TYR A 135 -9.15 -11.22 -2.91
C TYR A 135 -8.59 -11.24 -4.34
N GLU A 136 -9.35 -11.82 -5.26
CA GLU A 136 -9.06 -11.65 -6.67
C GLU A 136 -9.45 -10.23 -7.11
N ALA A 137 -8.58 -9.57 -7.88
CA ALA A 137 -8.82 -8.21 -8.34
C ALA A 137 -8.18 -7.98 -9.71
N SER A 138 -8.97 -7.54 -10.66
CA SER A 138 -8.49 -7.12 -11.97
C SER A 138 -7.52 -5.92 -11.87
N GLN A 139 -6.78 -5.64 -12.95
CA GLN A 139 -5.94 -4.44 -13.02
C GLN A 139 -6.76 -3.18 -12.71
N HIS A 140 -7.94 -3.03 -13.32
CA HIS A 140 -8.82 -1.88 -13.10
C HIS A 140 -9.23 -1.73 -11.61
N ASP A 141 -9.53 -2.85 -10.93
CA ASP A 141 -9.90 -2.82 -9.51
C ASP A 141 -8.71 -2.44 -8.64
N ARG A 142 -7.52 -2.95 -8.95
CA ARG A 142 -6.28 -2.62 -8.22
C ARG A 142 -5.91 -1.14 -8.38
N GLU A 143 -6.05 -0.57 -9.58
CA GLU A 143 -5.81 0.86 -9.82
C GLU A 143 -6.73 1.73 -8.98
N ARG A 144 -8.03 1.43 -8.94
CA ARG A 144 -9.01 2.14 -8.10
C ARG A 144 -8.71 1.99 -6.61
N LEU A 145 -8.37 0.76 -6.19
CA LEU A 145 -7.99 0.47 -4.82
C LEU A 145 -6.73 1.25 -4.42
N HIS A 146 -5.73 1.32 -5.32
CA HIS A 146 -4.50 2.07 -5.08
C HIS A 146 -4.79 3.57 -4.85
N VAL A 147 -5.62 4.18 -5.70
CA VAL A 147 -6.07 5.57 -5.52
C VAL A 147 -6.83 5.75 -4.20
N ALA A 148 -7.73 4.83 -3.85
CA ALA A 148 -8.41 4.87 -2.56
C ALA A 148 -7.41 4.79 -1.38
N GLY A 149 -6.36 3.97 -1.52
CA GLY A 149 -5.26 3.89 -0.55
C GLY A 149 -4.49 5.20 -0.39
N VAL A 150 -4.27 5.94 -1.48
CA VAL A 150 -3.65 7.27 -1.40
C VAL A 150 -4.49 8.22 -0.53
N PHE A 151 -5.82 8.23 -0.71
CA PHE A 151 -6.70 9.06 0.11
C PHE A 151 -6.72 8.63 1.57
N THR A 152 -6.80 7.33 1.84
CA THR A 152 -6.94 6.80 3.21
C THR A 152 -5.64 6.77 4.00
N ASN A 153 -4.50 6.80 3.34
CA ASN A 153 -3.18 6.71 3.96
C ASN A 153 -2.29 7.92 3.68
N ASN A 154 -1.90 8.16 2.42
CA ASN A 154 -0.89 9.17 2.10
C ASN A 154 -1.38 10.59 2.41
N PHE A 155 -2.59 10.95 1.95
CA PHE A 155 -3.15 12.27 2.24
C PHE A 155 -3.49 12.42 3.73
N THR A 156 -3.99 11.37 4.37
CA THR A 156 -4.24 11.37 5.82
C THR A 156 -2.95 11.63 6.59
N ASN A 157 -1.83 11.01 6.21
CA ASN A 157 -0.54 11.27 6.85
C ASN A 157 -0.06 12.72 6.64
N LEU A 158 -0.31 13.33 5.48
CA LEU A 158 -0.04 14.75 5.25
C LEU A 158 -0.86 15.63 6.21
N MET A 159 -2.12 15.29 6.47
CA MET A 159 -2.94 16.03 7.46
C MET A 159 -2.33 15.95 8.86
N TYR A 160 -1.74 14.81 9.25
CA TYR A 160 -1.02 14.71 10.53
C TYR A 160 0.25 15.57 10.54
N THR A 161 0.95 15.68 9.41
CA THR A 161 2.13 16.55 9.28
C THR A 161 1.73 18.01 9.49
N ILE A 162 0.69 18.48 8.79
CA ILE A 162 0.17 19.85 8.94
C ILE A 162 -0.28 20.11 10.38
N ALA A 163 -0.98 19.16 11.01
CA ALA A 163 -1.40 19.29 12.41
C ALA A 163 -0.19 19.39 13.36
N ALA A 164 0.87 18.64 13.12
CA ALA A 164 2.10 18.73 13.90
C ALA A 164 2.80 20.09 13.73
N GLU A 165 2.85 20.63 12.51
CA GLU A 165 3.41 21.97 12.21
C GLU A 165 2.66 23.07 12.94
N LEU A 166 1.32 23.02 12.98
CA LEU A 166 0.49 23.99 13.68
C LEU A 166 0.74 24.02 15.20
N LEU A 167 1.19 22.91 15.78
CA LEU A 167 1.52 22.82 17.19
C LEU A 167 2.96 23.22 17.54
N GLN A 168 3.86 23.40 16.57
CA GLN A 168 5.29 23.66 16.83
C GLN A 168 5.58 24.87 17.72
N ASN A 169 4.74 25.90 17.64
CA ASN A 169 4.90 27.12 18.44
C ASN A 169 3.97 27.15 19.67
N THR A 170 3.51 26.00 20.10
CA THR A 170 2.68 25.84 21.29
C THR A 170 3.36 24.92 22.32
N HIS A 171 2.84 24.86 23.55
CA HIS A 171 3.30 23.91 24.55
C HIS A 171 2.56 22.55 24.46
N ILE A 172 1.73 22.35 23.43
CA ILE A 172 0.90 21.16 23.27
C ILE A 172 1.67 20.12 22.42
N PRO A 173 2.00 18.95 22.96
CA PRO A 173 2.67 17.90 22.19
C PRO A 173 1.72 17.26 21.16
N PHE A 174 2.25 16.78 20.04
CA PHE A 174 1.46 16.08 19.02
C PHE A 174 0.66 14.88 19.58
N SER A 175 1.20 14.22 20.63
CA SER A 175 0.52 13.10 21.29
C SER A 175 -0.86 13.45 21.87
N ALA A 176 -1.14 14.73 22.12
CA ALA A 176 -2.47 15.19 22.55
C ALA A 176 -3.54 15.00 21.45
N LEU A 177 -3.14 14.89 20.18
CA LEU A 177 -4.04 14.62 19.06
C LEU A 177 -4.30 13.12 18.84
N LEU A 178 -3.49 12.21 19.38
CA LEU A 178 -3.62 10.78 19.11
C LEU A 178 -5.00 10.22 19.46
N PRO A 179 -5.66 10.56 20.59
CA PRO A 179 -7.01 10.10 20.86
C PRO A 179 -8.03 10.54 19.80
N LEU A 180 -7.85 11.73 19.21
CA LEU A 180 -8.72 12.22 18.11
C LEU A 180 -8.47 11.45 16.82
N VAL A 181 -7.22 11.12 16.51
CA VAL A 181 -6.84 10.29 15.36
C VAL A 181 -7.47 8.90 15.48
N ASP A 182 -7.33 8.27 16.66
CA ASP A 182 -7.84 6.93 16.94
C ASP A 182 -9.38 6.91 16.84
N GLU A 183 -10.07 7.89 17.42
CA GLU A 183 -11.53 7.99 17.35
C GLU A 183 -12.02 8.23 15.92
N THR A 184 -11.30 9.03 15.12
CA THR A 184 -11.65 9.27 13.72
C THR A 184 -11.57 7.97 12.91
N ALA A 185 -10.56 7.16 13.15
CA ALA A 185 -10.43 5.83 12.52
C ALA A 185 -11.46 4.83 13.07
N ALA A 186 -11.73 4.85 14.38
CA ALA A 186 -12.67 3.92 15.02
C ALA A 186 -14.12 4.13 14.51
N LYS A 187 -14.56 5.37 14.31
CA LYS A 187 -15.91 5.69 13.84
C LYS A 187 -16.26 5.02 12.52
N ILE A 188 -15.34 4.94 11.56
CA ILE A 188 -15.62 4.36 10.25
C ILE A 188 -15.75 2.83 10.27
N HIS A 189 -15.49 2.17 11.40
CA HIS A 189 -15.82 0.75 11.58
C HIS A 189 -17.32 0.52 11.87
N THR A 190 -18.03 1.54 12.33
CA THR A 190 -19.44 1.43 12.73
C THR A 190 -20.38 2.36 11.96
N LEU A 191 -19.85 3.42 11.37
CA LEU A 191 -20.60 4.41 10.60
C LEU A 191 -20.03 4.54 9.18
N PRO A 192 -20.87 4.74 8.16
CA PRO A 192 -20.39 5.12 6.83
C PRO A 192 -19.56 6.42 6.93
N PRO A 193 -18.44 6.56 6.19
CA PRO A 193 -17.58 7.73 6.28
C PRO A 193 -18.30 9.08 6.12
N ARG A 194 -19.35 9.13 5.28
CA ARG A 194 -20.15 10.34 5.08
C ARG A 194 -20.94 10.75 6.33
N GLU A 195 -21.43 9.79 7.10
CA GLU A 195 -22.19 10.02 8.33
C GLU A 195 -21.26 10.33 9.51
N ALA A 196 -20.05 9.79 9.50
CA ALA A 196 -19.01 10.08 10.50
C ALA A 196 -18.45 11.50 10.39
N GLN A 197 -18.70 12.22 9.27
CA GLN A 197 -18.15 13.53 9.03
C GLN A 197 -18.72 14.59 9.98
N THR A 198 -17.86 15.30 10.68
CA THR A 198 -18.17 16.41 11.61
C THR A 198 -17.36 17.66 11.26
N GLY A 199 -17.45 18.70 12.07
CA GLY A 199 -16.61 19.90 11.97
C GLY A 199 -17.34 21.13 11.40
N PRO A 200 -16.66 22.32 11.38
CA PRO A 200 -17.25 23.58 10.99
C PRO A 200 -17.73 23.60 9.54
N ALA A 201 -16.99 22.99 8.63
CA ALA A 201 -17.37 22.92 7.22
C ALA A 201 -18.70 22.14 7.03
N ARG A 202 -18.90 21.03 7.78
CA ARG A 202 -20.16 20.24 7.73
C ARG A 202 -21.36 21.03 8.25
N ARG A 203 -21.15 21.93 9.25
CA ARG A 203 -22.19 22.78 9.84
C ARG A 203 -22.40 24.10 9.12
N GLY A 204 -21.50 24.45 8.16
CA GLY A 204 -21.54 25.76 7.49
C GLY A 204 -21.10 26.93 8.38
N ASP A 205 -20.21 26.69 9.34
CA ASP A 205 -19.74 27.71 10.31
C ASP A 205 -18.63 28.58 9.69
N GLU A 206 -19.04 29.56 8.87
CA GLU A 206 -18.12 30.43 8.14
C GLU A 206 -17.23 31.27 9.07
N ASN A 207 -17.75 31.74 10.20
CA ASN A 207 -16.95 32.56 11.12
C ASN A 207 -15.77 31.78 11.70
N VAL A 208 -16.00 30.53 12.11
CA VAL A 208 -14.94 29.65 12.61
C VAL A 208 -13.94 29.34 11.50
N MET A 209 -14.40 29.04 10.30
CA MET A 209 -13.50 28.74 9.17
C MET A 209 -12.65 29.93 8.77
N ASN A 210 -13.20 31.14 8.74
CA ASN A 210 -12.44 32.35 8.45
C ASN A 210 -11.36 32.61 9.51
N HIS A 211 -11.70 32.45 10.80
CA HIS A 211 -10.73 32.58 11.88
C HIS A 211 -9.62 31.52 11.78
N HIS A 212 -9.94 30.28 11.43
CA HIS A 212 -8.92 29.25 11.21
C HIS A 212 -7.94 29.66 10.09
N MET A 213 -8.43 30.22 8.99
CA MET A 213 -7.58 30.63 7.87
C MET A 213 -6.58 31.74 8.25
N GLU A 214 -6.87 32.57 9.27
CA GLU A 214 -5.93 33.57 9.78
C GLU A 214 -4.68 32.97 10.43
N LEU A 215 -4.82 31.75 10.97
CA LEU A 215 -3.76 31.01 11.66
C LEU A 215 -2.88 30.18 10.72
N LEU A 216 -3.28 30.02 9.45
CA LEU A 216 -2.65 29.13 8.48
C LEU A 216 -1.67 29.86 7.57
N SER A 217 -0.62 29.17 7.11
CA SER A 217 0.22 29.62 5.99
C SER A 217 -0.59 29.65 4.68
N GLU A 218 -0.07 30.29 3.64
CA GLU A 218 -0.76 30.37 2.35
C GLU A 218 -1.05 28.99 1.75
N GLU A 219 -0.08 28.07 1.75
CA GLU A 219 -0.23 26.70 1.28
C GLU A 219 -1.29 25.94 2.10
N GLN A 220 -1.25 26.06 3.43
CA GLN A 220 -2.23 25.40 4.32
C GLN A 220 -3.64 25.96 4.11
N ARG A 221 -3.80 27.27 3.80
CA ARG A 221 -5.10 27.89 3.47
C ARG A 221 -5.73 27.30 2.22
N GLU A 222 -4.92 27.04 1.19
CA GLU A 222 -5.40 26.43 -0.05
C GLU A 222 -5.95 25.02 0.21
N ILE A 223 -5.19 24.20 0.95
CA ILE A 223 -5.61 22.85 1.33
C ILE A 223 -6.89 22.91 2.18
N TYR A 224 -6.91 23.79 3.19
CA TYR A 224 -8.06 23.96 4.10
C TYR A 224 -9.33 24.32 3.32
N ARG A 225 -9.24 25.28 2.40
CA ARG A 225 -10.36 25.73 1.56
C ARG A 225 -10.88 24.60 0.68
N LEU A 226 -9.99 23.91 -0.06
CA LEU A 226 -10.37 22.80 -0.94
C LEU A 226 -11.09 21.68 -0.19
N LEU A 227 -10.55 21.28 0.96
CA LEU A 227 -11.14 20.23 1.79
C LEU A 227 -12.48 20.66 2.39
N SER A 228 -12.59 21.92 2.88
CA SER A 228 -13.83 22.46 3.44
C SER A 228 -14.93 22.55 2.40
N GLU A 229 -14.63 23.00 1.18
CA GLU A 229 -15.59 23.00 0.06
C GLU A 229 -16.01 21.58 -0.35
N ALA A 230 -15.07 20.64 -0.34
CA ALA A 230 -15.37 19.24 -0.64
C ALA A 230 -16.31 18.61 0.41
N ILE A 231 -16.13 18.95 1.70
CA ILE A 231 -17.01 18.52 2.80
C ILE A 231 -18.40 19.09 2.66
N LYS A 232 -18.52 20.40 2.36
CA LYS A 232 -19.83 21.08 2.18
C LYS A 232 -20.69 20.46 1.06
N LYS A 233 -20.04 19.94 0.01
CA LYS A 233 -20.71 19.36 -1.17
C LYS A 233 -21.17 17.90 -0.97
N ARG A 234 -20.79 17.25 0.12
CA ARG A 234 -21.10 15.83 0.42
C ARG A 234 -22.10 15.69 1.56
#